data_110a627c3fd201822fe60340147091b2
#
_entry.id   110a627c3fd201822fe60340147091b2
#
_cell.length_a   1.000
_cell.length_b   1.000
_cell.length_c   1.000
_cell.angle_alpha   90.00
_cell.angle_beta   90.00
_cell.angle_gamma   90.00
#
_symmetry.space_group_name_H-M   'P 1'
#
loop_
_entity.id
_entity.type
_entity.pdbx_description
1 polymer ?
#
loop_
_entity_poly.entity_id
_entity_poly.type
_entity_poly.pdbx_seq_one_letter_code
_entity_poly.pdbx_strand_id
1 'polypeptide(L)'
;LREQWDELDVARDTWLAEDEQGAVLGVMHLCERRTSTFIGDGYVHPDARGRGIGTALVHAVEARVRERRSEAPPGSRVVLHLAHLVGDDTAAELLALEGFTRVRSFFRMVVELGTVATSPAWPAGLELRALVPERDGPALYAADTTAFAGEWGYEVRPYERWFERLFETPTLDPGLPVVAWADGEVAGFALNYPKRMGDWGWISVLGVIP
;
A
#
# COMPACT_ATOMS: atom_id res chain seq x y z
N LEU A 1 -7.30 1.02 -0.19
CA LEU A 1 -8.01 1.68 -1.31
C LEU A 1 -8.51 3.08 -0.93
N ARG A 2 -9.26 3.29 0.18
CA ARG A 2 -9.74 4.63 0.56
C ARG A 2 -8.62 5.65 0.77
N GLU A 3 -7.54 5.28 1.43
CA GLU A 3 -6.39 6.16 1.72
C GLU A 3 -5.64 6.65 0.46
N GLN A 4 -5.80 5.95 -0.66
CA GLN A 4 -5.22 6.35 -1.94
C GLN A 4 -6.08 7.38 -2.68
N TRP A 5 -7.37 7.46 -2.35
CA TRP A 5 -8.31 8.38 -3.02
C TRP A 5 -8.26 9.81 -2.47
N ASP A 6 -7.84 9.99 -1.21
CA ASP A 6 -7.78 11.32 -0.58
C ASP A 6 -6.64 12.19 -1.14
N GLU A 7 -5.62 11.57 -1.74
CA GLU A 7 -4.50 12.26 -2.40
C GLU A 7 -4.61 12.27 -3.94
N LEU A 8 -5.72 11.73 -4.50
CA LEU A 8 -5.91 11.59 -5.93
C LEU A 8 -6.60 12.83 -6.51
N ASP A 9 -5.99 13.47 -7.51
CA ASP A 9 -6.69 14.43 -8.36
C ASP A 9 -7.56 13.65 -9.36
N VAL A 10 -8.78 13.29 -8.90
CA VAL A 10 -9.70 12.45 -9.67
C VAL A 10 -9.95 12.99 -11.07
N ALA A 11 -10.01 14.32 -11.23
CA ALA A 11 -10.30 14.94 -12.53
C ALA A 11 -9.15 14.80 -13.54
N ARG A 12 -7.92 14.74 -13.05
CA ARG A 12 -6.71 14.72 -13.91
C ARG A 12 -6.05 13.36 -13.97
N ASP A 13 -6.17 12.56 -12.92
CA ASP A 13 -5.42 11.33 -12.74
C ASP A 13 -6.33 10.08 -12.69
N THR A 14 -7.57 10.22 -13.25
CA THR A 14 -8.49 9.09 -13.45
C THR A 14 -9.06 9.09 -14.86
N TRP A 15 -9.12 7.92 -15.46
CA TRP A 15 -9.69 7.69 -16.80
C TRP A 15 -10.79 6.65 -16.74
N LEU A 16 -11.88 6.93 -17.43
CA LEU A 16 -12.99 5.99 -17.62
C LEU A 16 -13.11 5.66 -19.09
N ALA A 17 -13.32 4.39 -19.39
CA ALA A 17 -13.75 3.93 -20.70
C ALA A 17 -15.24 3.60 -20.59
N GLU A 18 -16.06 4.24 -21.42
CA GLU A 18 -17.51 4.08 -21.42
C GLU A 18 -17.98 3.63 -22.79
N ASP A 19 -19.12 2.94 -22.84
CA ASP A 19 -19.81 2.67 -24.10
C ASP A 19 -20.73 3.85 -24.52
N GLU A 20 -21.39 3.71 -25.65
CA GLU A 20 -22.30 4.73 -26.18
C GLU A 20 -23.52 5.00 -25.27
N GLN A 21 -23.84 4.10 -24.38
CA GLN A 21 -24.92 4.19 -23.39
C GLN A 21 -24.45 4.77 -22.07
N GLY A 22 -23.14 5.04 -21.90
CA GLY A 22 -22.53 5.55 -20.67
C GLY A 22 -22.22 4.48 -19.62
N ALA A 23 -22.24 3.21 -19.99
CA ALA A 23 -21.83 2.15 -19.09
C ALA A 23 -20.30 2.09 -19.01
N VAL A 24 -19.76 2.06 -17.77
CA VAL A 24 -18.32 2.00 -17.54
C VAL A 24 -17.77 0.62 -17.88
N LEU A 25 -16.91 0.56 -18.88
CA LEU A 25 -16.24 -0.64 -19.37
C LEU A 25 -14.83 -0.81 -18.83
N GLY A 26 -14.22 0.25 -18.32
CA GLY A 26 -12.89 0.21 -17.72
C GLY A 26 -12.58 1.48 -16.96
N VAL A 27 -11.64 1.37 -16.04
CA VAL A 27 -11.15 2.49 -15.22
C VAL A 27 -9.66 2.33 -15.01
N MET A 28 -8.94 3.43 -14.95
CA MET A 28 -7.56 3.52 -14.53
C MET A 28 -7.41 4.76 -13.66
N HIS A 29 -6.70 4.66 -12.56
CA HIS A 29 -6.27 5.82 -11.80
C HIS A 29 -4.77 5.80 -11.56
N LEU A 30 -4.19 6.98 -11.38
CA LEU A 30 -2.77 7.20 -11.18
C LEU A 30 -2.57 7.97 -9.89
N CYS A 31 -1.73 7.47 -9.00
CA CYS A 31 -1.29 8.22 -7.83
C CYS A 31 0.23 8.27 -7.75
N GLU A 32 0.78 9.39 -7.29
CA GLU A 32 2.18 9.50 -6.92
C GLU A 32 2.33 9.03 -5.47
N ARG A 33 2.96 7.89 -5.30
CA ARG A 33 3.14 7.31 -3.96
C ARG A 33 4.38 7.82 -3.25
N ARG A 34 5.36 8.24 -4.03
CA ARG A 34 6.66 8.79 -3.62
C ARG A 34 7.15 9.73 -4.68
N THR A 35 8.11 10.56 -4.32
CA THR A 35 8.76 11.44 -5.29
C THR A 35 9.19 10.67 -6.53
N SER A 36 8.59 11.00 -7.66
CA SER A 36 8.87 10.40 -8.99
C SER A 36 8.50 8.90 -9.12
N THR A 37 7.74 8.33 -8.17
CA THR A 37 7.24 6.95 -8.25
C THR A 37 5.72 6.93 -8.29
N PHE A 38 5.19 6.53 -9.43
CA PHE A 38 3.78 6.49 -9.73
C PHE A 38 3.25 5.06 -9.66
N ILE A 39 2.03 4.91 -9.17
CA ILE A 39 1.30 3.64 -9.18
C ILE A 39 0.00 3.87 -9.95
N GLY A 40 -0.20 3.09 -10.99
CA GLY A 40 -1.48 2.99 -11.68
C GLY A 40 -2.20 1.72 -11.24
N ASP A 41 -3.51 1.85 -11.02
CA ASP A 41 -4.39 0.71 -10.73
C ASP A 41 -5.60 0.78 -11.66
N GLY A 42 -5.81 -0.28 -12.44
CA GLY A 42 -6.78 -0.27 -13.52
C GLY A 42 -7.53 -1.59 -13.66
N TYR A 43 -8.77 -1.47 -14.13
CA TYR A 43 -9.68 -2.59 -14.30
C TYR A 43 -10.45 -2.46 -15.61
N VAL A 44 -10.66 -3.58 -16.29
CA VAL A 44 -11.53 -3.70 -17.47
C VAL A 44 -12.64 -4.68 -17.14
N HIS A 45 -13.89 -4.28 -17.46
CA HIS A 45 -15.05 -5.15 -17.28
C HIS A 45 -14.82 -6.49 -18.01
N PRO A 46 -15.12 -7.65 -17.40
CA PRO A 46 -14.86 -8.94 -18.02
C PRO A 46 -15.42 -9.07 -19.43
N ASP A 47 -16.64 -8.60 -19.68
CA ASP A 47 -17.32 -8.68 -20.97
C ASP A 47 -16.78 -7.67 -22.02
N ALA A 48 -15.88 -6.76 -21.60
CA ALA A 48 -15.24 -5.78 -22.47
C ALA A 48 -13.76 -6.10 -22.75
N ARG A 49 -13.26 -7.24 -22.27
CA ARG A 49 -11.91 -7.71 -22.57
C ARG A 49 -11.67 -7.93 -24.05
N GLY A 50 -10.42 -7.83 -24.49
CA GLY A 50 -10.03 -8.00 -25.90
C GLY A 50 -10.43 -6.86 -26.84
N ARG A 51 -11.02 -5.77 -26.33
CA ARG A 51 -11.47 -4.61 -27.11
C ARG A 51 -10.46 -3.45 -27.15
N GLY A 52 -9.24 -3.65 -26.68
CA GLY A 52 -8.19 -2.61 -26.64
C GLY A 52 -8.31 -1.62 -25.48
N ILE A 53 -9.32 -1.75 -24.62
CA ILE A 53 -9.55 -0.82 -23.50
C ILE A 53 -8.35 -0.79 -22.53
N GLY A 54 -7.83 -1.96 -22.16
CA GLY A 54 -6.67 -2.04 -21.28
C GLY A 54 -5.46 -1.33 -21.85
N THR A 55 -5.16 -1.53 -23.12
CA THR A 55 -4.07 -0.84 -23.85
C THR A 55 -4.26 0.68 -23.83
N ALA A 56 -5.48 1.15 -24.14
CA ALA A 56 -5.77 2.58 -24.14
C ALA A 56 -5.57 3.21 -22.74
N LEU A 57 -6.00 2.51 -21.69
CA LEU A 57 -5.82 2.95 -20.30
C LEU A 57 -4.34 2.98 -19.90
N VAL A 58 -3.54 1.97 -20.29
CA VAL A 58 -2.08 1.95 -20.04
C VAL A 58 -1.42 3.13 -20.78
N HIS A 59 -1.75 3.38 -22.03
CA HIS A 59 -1.20 4.51 -22.78
C HIS A 59 -1.57 5.86 -22.16
N ALA A 60 -2.81 6.02 -21.66
CA ALA A 60 -3.24 7.25 -21.00
C ALA A 60 -2.44 7.53 -19.73
N VAL A 61 -2.28 6.53 -18.87
CA VAL A 61 -1.50 6.70 -17.64
C VAL A 61 -0.02 6.93 -17.90
N GLU A 62 0.56 6.28 -18.90
CA GLU A 62 1.94 6.55 -19.32
C GLU A 62 2.13 7.97 -19.85
N ALA A 63 1.20 8.46 -20.69
CA ALA A 63 1.25 9.83 -21.18
C ALA A 63 1.24 10.82 -20.02
N ARG A 64 0.39 10.61 -19.04
CA ARG A 64 0.30 11.45 -17.83
C ARG A 64 1.59 11.44 -17.02
N VAL A 65 2.20 10.29 -16.82
CA VAL A 65 3.50 10.19 -16.14
C VAL A 65 4.61 10.92 -16.91
N ARG A 66 4.59 10.85 -18.24
CA ARG A 66 5.54 11.61 -19.08
C ARG A 66 5.36 13.12 -18.95
N GLU A 67 4.11 13.62 -18.89
CA GLU A 67 3.82 15.04 -18.63
C GLU A 67 4.42 15.48 -17.27
N ARG A 68 4.21 14.65 -16.23
CA ARG A 68 4.69 14.94 -14.87
C ARG A 68 6.18 14.74 -14.65
N ARG A 69 6.90 14.22 -15.66
CA ARG A 69 8.36 14.03 -15.56
C ARG A 69 9.13 15.30 -15.27
N SER A 70 8.65 16.44 -15.76
CA SER A 70 9.28 17.76 -15.50
C SER A 70 9.16 18.23 -14.05
N GLU A 71 8.24 17.66 -13.28
CA GLU A 71 8.02 17.94 -11.85
C GLU A 71 9.03 17.20 -10.97
N ALA A 72 9.68 16.16 -11.51
CA ALA A 72 10.63 15.33 -10.78
C ALA A 72 11.96 16.09 -10.53
N PRO A 73 12.61 15.88 -9.39
CA PRO A 73 13.92 16.46 -9.11
C PRO A 73 14.94 16.13 -10.20
N PRO A 74 15.86 17.05 -10.53
CA PRO A 74 16.89 16.81 -11.53
C PRO A 74 17.68 15.52 -11.25
N GLY A 75 17.83 14.66 -12.26
CA GLY A 75 18.53 13.39 -12.13
C GLY A 75 17.71 12.25 -11.52
N SER A 76 16.47 12.50 -11.08
CA SER A 76 15.59 11.45 -10.57
C SER A 76 15.13 10.52 -11.69
N ARG A 77 15.05 9.23 -11.36
CA ARG A 77 14.40 8.24 -12.22
C ARG A 77 12.89 8.29 -11.96
N VAL A 78 12.11 8.58 -12.98
CA VAL A 78 10.65 8.49 -12.92
C VAL A 78 10.22 7.05 -13.23
N VAL A 79 9.39 6.48 -12.37
CA VAL A 79 8.96 5.08 -12.46
C VAL A 79 7.45 5.00 -12.37
N LEU A 80 6.85 4.21 -13.27
CA LEU A 80 5.45 3.80 -13.22
C LEU A 80 5.37 2.32 -12.87
N HIS A 81 4.63 2.00 -11.83
CA HIS A 81 4.29 0.64 -11.44
C HIS A 81 2.81 0.36 -11.77
N LEU A 82 2.57 -0.72 -12.48
CA LEU A 82 1.25 -1.31 -12.67
C LEU A 82 1.25 -2.71 -12.06
N ALA A 83 0.12 -3.12 -11.48
CA ALA A 83 -0.02 -4.43 -10.88
C ALA A 83 -1.08 -5.26 -11.61
N HIS A 84 -0.90 -6.57 -11.59
CA HIS A 84 -1.92 -7.53 -12.00
C HIS A 84 -2.05 -8.63 -10.95
N LEU A 85 -3.20 -9.28 -10.89
CA LEU A 85 -3.41 -10.43 -10.02
C LEU A 85 -2.71 -11.67 -10.59
N VAL A 86 -2.26 -12.54 -9.72
CA VAL A 86 -1.77 -13.88 -10.11
C VAL A 86 -2.93 -14.64 -10.75
N GLY A 87 -2.69 -15.21 -11.93
CA GLY A 87 -3.72 -15.89 -12.73
C GLY A 87 -4.47 -14.99 -13.72
N ASP A 88 -4.19 -13.68 -13.74
CA ASP A 88 -4.65 -12.79 -14.83
C ASP A 88 -3.56 -12.69 -15.89
N ASP A 89 -3.46 -13.77 -16.71
CA ASP A 89 -2.45 -13.89 -17.74
C ASP A 89 -2.67 -12.84 -18.86
N THR A 90 -3.92 -12.45 -19.11
CA THR A 90 -4.26 -11.41 -20.10
C THR A 90 -3.67 -10.04 -19.69
N ALA A 91 -3.76 -9.68 -18.42
CA ALA A 91 -3.14 -8.46 -17.93
C ALA A 91 -1.61 -8.54 -17.93
N ALA A 92 -1.06 -9.70 -17.58
CA ALA A 92 0.38 -9.94 -17.61
C ALA A 92 0.95 -9.81 -19.04
N GLU A 93 0.27 -10.41 -20.03
CA GLU A 93 0.65 -10.32 -21.45
C GLU A 93 0.53 -8.89 -21.98
N LEU A 94 -0.56 -8.19 -21.67
CA LEU A 94 -0.73 -6.77 -22.01
C LEU A 94 0.44 -5.94 -21.52
N LEU A 95 0.76 -6.03 -20.23
CA LEU A 95 1.84 -5.23 -19.64
C LEU A 95 3.20 -5.58 -20.26
N ALA A 96 3.45 -6.85 -20.55
CA ALA A 96 4.68 -7.27 -21.23
C ALA A 96 4.79 -6.72 -22.65
N LEU A 97 3.67 -6.71 -23.42
CA LEU A 97 3.62 -6.13 -24.76
C LEU A 97 3.84 -4.62 -24.77
N GLU A 98 3.36 -3.91 -23.74
CA GLU A 98 3.60 -2.48 -23.54
C GLU A 98 4.98 -2.18 -22.92
N GLY A 99 5.86 -3.17 -22.81
CA GLY A 99 7.26 -3.00 -22.38
C GLY A 99 7.50 -2.97 -20.87
N PHE A 100 6.49 -3.28 -20.06
CA PHE A 100 6.67 -3.41 -18.63
C PHE A 100 7.42 -4.70 -18.28
N THR A 101 8.30 -4.62 -17.30
CA THR A 101 9.03 -5.78 -16.77
C THR A 101 8.60 -6.06 -15.33
N ARG A 102 8.42 -7.35 -15.01
CA ARG A 102 8.07 -7.77 -13.66
C ARG A 102 9.24 -7.50 -12.71
N VAL A 103 8.99 -6.72 -11.67
CA VAL A 103 10.00 -6.30 -10.69
C VAL A 103 9.77 -6.90 -9.30
N ARG A 104 8.50 -7.13 -8.91
CA ARG A 104 8.16 -7.66 -7.58
C ARG A 104 6.80 -8.37 -7.58
N SER A 105 6.63 -9.24 -6.57
CA SER A 105 5.33 -9.82 -6.22
C SER A 105 5.03 -9.53 -4.77
N PHE A 106 3.77 -9.24 -4.48
CA PHE A 106 3.25 -9.10 -3.14
C PHE A 106 2.29 -10.23 -2.84
N PHE A 107 2.36 -10.76 -1.63
CA PHE A 107 1.51 -11.85 -1.19
C PHE A 107 0.60 -11.35 -0.07
N ARG A 108 -0.67 -11.70 -0.16
CA ARG A 108 -1.57 -11.60 0.98
C ARG A 108 -1.56 -12.94 1.70
N MET A 109 -1.12 -12.93 2.95
CA MET A 109 -1.20 -14.10 3.81
C MET A 109 -2.48 -14.03 4.63
N VAL A 110 -3.13 -15.15 4.76
CA VAL A 110 -4.40 -15.30 5.49
C VAL A 110 -4.31 -16.48 6.43
N VAL A 111 -4.82 -16.32 7.63
CA VAL A 111 -5.01 -17.40 8.60
C VAL A 111 -6.45 -17.38 9.10
N GLU A 112 -7.07 -18.55 9.14
CA GLU A 112 -8.33 -18.73 9.83
C GLU A 112 -8.06 -18.97 11.31
N LEU A 113 -8.56 -18.05 12.15
CA LEU A 113 -8.39 -18.17 13.58
C LEU A 113 -9.39 -19.21 14.11
N GLY A 114 -8.87 -20.30 14.65
CA GLY A 114 -9.65 -21.29 15.37
C GLY A 114 -10.20 -20.75 16.69
N THR A 115 -10.95 -21.57 17.40
CA THR A 115 -11.69 -21.19 18.62
C THR A 115 -10.82 -20.86 19.84
N VAL A 116 -9.51 -21.16 19.82
CA VAL A 116 -8.61 -20.92 20.95
C VAL A 116 -7.27 -20.41 20.45
N ALA A 117 -6.98 -19.14 20.73
CA ALA A 117 -5.62 -18.64 20.65
C ALA A 117 -4.88 -19.02 21.94
N THR A 118 -3.83 -19.80 21.84
CA THR A 118 -2.90 -20.00 22.98
C THR A 118 -2.08 -18.73 23.17
N SER A 119 -1.97 -18.26 24.42
CA SER A 119 -1.05 -17.16 24.71
C SER A 119 0.38 -17.57 24.36
N PRO A 120 1.09 -16.81 23.55
CA PRO A 120 2.48 -17.12 23.23
C PRO A 120 3.35 -16.98 24.47
N ALA A 121 4.37 -17.85 24.59
CA ALA A 121 5.44 -17.64 25.57
C ALA A 121 6.41 -16.58 25.01
N TRP A 122 6.52 -15.48 25.71
CA TRP A 122 7.44 -14.41 25.33
C TRP A 122 8.85 -14.68 25.86
N PRO A 123 9.91 -14.34 25.10
CA PRO A 123 11.27 -14.39 25.59
C PRO A 123 11.45 -13.56 26.88
N ALA A 124 12.34 -14.01 27.77
CA ALA A 124 12.69 -13.25 28.95
C ALA A 124 13.31 -11.89 28.57
N GLY A 125 12.98 -10.84 29.30
CA GLY A 125 13.48 -9.48 29.05
C GLY A 125 12.59 -8.66 28.12
N LEU A 126 11.52 -9.25 27.54
CA LEU A 126 10.53 -8.49 26.78
C LEU A 126 9.35 -8.10 27.67
N GLU A 127 8.99 -6.83 27.60
CA GLU A 127 7.79 -6.27 28.21
C GLU A 127 6.76 -5.95 27.13
N LEU A 128 5.53 -6.44 27.30
CA LEU A 128 4.40 -6.04 26.48
C LEU A 128 3.55 -5.06 27.29
N ARG A 129 3.37 -3.88 26.78
CA ARG A 129 2.49 -2.88 27.41
C ARG A 129 1.60 -2.21 26.38
N ALA A 130 0.49 -1.68 26.85
CA ALA A 130 -0.43 -0.93 26.01
C ALA A 130 0.30 0.27 25.37
N LEU A 131 0.09 0.43 24.08
CA LEU A 131 0.60 1.56 23.31
C LEU A 131 -0.20 2.82 23.70
N VAL A 132 0.53 3.88 24.03
CA VAL A 132 -0.01 5.22 24.20
C VAL A 132 0.58 6.08 23.06
N PRO A 133 -0.19 6.35 21.99
CA PRO A 133 0.36 6.96 20.76
C PRO A 133 1.15 8.24 21.01
N GLU A 134 0.65 9.14 21.85
CA GLU A 134 1.28 10.44 22.11
C GLU A 134 2.62 10.31 22.86
N ARG A 135 2.75 9.29 23.73
CA ARG A 135 3.96 9.03 24.49
C ARG A 135 4.95 8.19 23.71
N ASP A 136 4.45 7.12 23.09
CA ASP A 136 5.27 6.05 22.51
C ASP A 136 5.54 6.25 21.02
N GLY A 137 4.80 7.15 20.37
CA GLY A 137 4.89 7.41 18.93
C GLY A 137 6.31 7.71 18.45
N PRO A 138 7.08 8.58 19.09
CA PRO A 138 8.46 8.85 18.66
C PRO A 138 9.36 7.61 18.67
N ALA A 139 9.29 6.77 19.71
CA ALA A 139 10.06 5.53 19.80
C ALA A 139 9.61 4.50 18.75
N LEU A 140 8.29 4.37 18.53
CA LEU A 140 7.73 3.48 17.54
C LEU A 140 8.08 3.93 16.11
N TYR A 141 8.10 5.23 15.85
CA TYR A 141 8.53 5.78 14.56
C TYR A 141 10.01 5.49 14.27
N ALA A 142 10.87 5.64 15.24
CA ALA A 142 12.29 5.30 15.12
C ALA A 142 12.46 3.81 14.81
N ALA A 143 11.70 2.95 15.51
CA ALA A 143 11.69 1.51 15.29
C ALA A 143 11.17 1.15 13.88
N ASP A 144 10.05 1.74 13.44
CA ASP A 144 9.49 1.55 12.08
C ASP A 144 10.52 1.92 11.01
N THR A 145 11.13 3.09 11.15
CA THR A 145 12.16 3.57 10.23
C THR A 145 13.36 2.63 10.17
N THR A 146 13.80 2.12 11.32
CA THR A 146 14.93 1.18 11.39
C THR A 146 14.58 -0.18 10.80
N ALA A 147 13.42 -0.74 11.14
CA ALA A 147 12.98 -2.05 10.68
C ALA A 147 12.82 -2.13 9.16
N PHE A 148 12.40 -1.03 8.54
CA PHE A 148 12.10 -1.00 7.09
C PHE A 148 13.12 -0.26 6.24
N ALA A 149 14.21 0.28 6.81
CA ALA A 149 15.21 1.08 6.08
C ALA A 149 15.81 0.37 4.84
N GLY A 150 15.90 -0.96 4.85
CA GLY A 150 16.40 -1.78 3.73
C GLY A 150 15.32 -2.32 2.80
N GLU A 151 14.04 -2.06 3.07
CA GLU A 151 12.95 -2.62 2.30
C GLU A 151 12.79 -1.94 0.93
N TRP A 152 12.43 -2.75 -0.06
CA TRP A 152 12.24 -2.26 -1.41
C TRP A 152 11.22 -1.14 -1.46
N GLY A 153 11.71 0.00 -1.91
CA GLY A 153 10.88 1.18 -2.08
C GLY A 153 10.37 1.77 -0.78
N TYR A 154 10.99 1.50 0.36
CA TYR A 154 10.72 2.24 1.59
C TYR A 154 11.32 3.64 1.50
N GLU A 155 10.55 4.63 1.91
CA GLU A 155 10.99 6.02 2.09
C GLU A 155 10.56 6.49 3.47
N VAL A 156 11.47 7.14 4.15
CA VAL A 156 11.20 7.76 5.46
C VAL A 156 10.21 8.91 5.25
N ARG A 157 9.07 8.85 5.90
CA ARG A 157 8.08 9.93 5.90
C ARG A 157 8.32 10.85 7.09
N PRO A 158 7.95 12.14 7.01
CA PRO A 158 7.91 13.00 8.19
C PRO A 158 7.06 12.37 9.29
N TYR A 159 7.49 12.53 10.55
CA TYR A 159 6.84 11.93 11.71
C TYR A 159 5.33 12.25 11.78
N GLU A 160 4.96 13.49 11.54
CA GLU A 160 3.57 13.96 11.59
C GLU A 160 2.69 13.20 10.60
N ARG A 161 3.15 13.03 9.36
CA ARG A 161 2.43 12.27 8.32
C ARG A 161 2.35 10.77 8.62
N TRP A 162 3.41 10.22 9.22
CA TRP A 162 3.42 8.84 9.67
C TRP A 162 2.44 8.62 10.82
N PHE A 163 2.41 9.55 11.79
CA PHE A 163 1.54 9.50 12.96
C PHE A 163 0.06 9.63 12.58
N GLU A 164 -0.30 10.67 11.82
CA GLU A 164 -1.66 10.88 11.29
C GLU A 164 -2.19 9.62 10.61
N ARG A 165 -1.39 9.06 9.72
CA ARG A 165 -1.77 7.87 8.95
C ARG A 165 -2.06 6.65 9.82
N LEU A 166 -1.32 6.44 10.88
CA LEU A 166 -1.43 5.25 11.72
C LEU A 166 -2.43 5.43 12.87
N PHE A 167 -2.50 6.60 13.46
CA PHE A 167 -3.21 6.80 14.72
C PHE A 167 -4.43 7.72 14.61
N GLU A 168 -4.51 8.57 13.61
CA GLU A 168 -5.66 9.46 13.41
C GLU A 168 -6.69 8.88 12.43
N THR A 169 -6.81 7.55 12.38
CA THR A 169 -7.80 6.89 11.53
C THR A 169 -9.03 6.51 12.33
N PRO A 170 -10.25 6.67 11.76
CA PRO A 170 -11.50 6.31 12.44
C PRO A 170 -11.63 4.81 12.79
N THR A 171 -10.76 3.98 12.21
CA THR A 171 -10.78 2.53 12.36
C THR A 171 -9.74 2.01 13.33
N LEU A 172 -8.96 2.88 13.96
CA LEU A 172 -7.99 2.46 14.95
C LEU A 172 -8.71 2.01 16.23
N ASP A 173 -8.41 0.79 16.65
CA ASP A 173 -8.71 0.30 18.00
C ASP A 173 -7.39 0.32 18.79
N PRO A 174 -7.22 1.19 19.79
CA PRO A 174 -5.97 1.33 20.52
C PRO A 174 -5.58 0.10 21.33
N GLY A 175 -6.49 -0.86 21.52
CA GLY A 175 -6.24 -2.13 22.17
C GLY A 175 -5.60 -3.21 21.28
N LEU A 176 -5.55 -3.00 19.97
CA LEU A 176 -5.05 -3.99 19.02
C LEU A 176 -3.55 -3.90 18.68
N PRO A 177 -2.89 -2.73 18.65
CA PRO A 177 -1.45 -2.69 18.45
C PRO A 177 -0.71 -3.45 19.54
N VAL A 178 0.27 -4.25 19.13
CA VAL A 178 1.16 -4.98 20.06
C VAL A 178 2.56 -4.44 19.88
N VAL A 179 3.15 -3.96 20.97
CA VAL A 179 4.53 -3.45 20.99
C VAL A 179 5.31 -4.17 22.08
N ALA A 180 6.42 -4.77 21.70
CA ALA A 180 7.36 -5.42 22.59
C ALA A 180 8.52 -4.46 22.89
N TRP A 181 8.85 -4.33 24.17
CA TRP A 181 9.92 -3.45 24.66
C TRP A 181 11.01 -4.28 25.30
N ALA A 182 12.26 -3.91 25.07
CA ALA A 182 13.44 -4.44 25.75
C ALA A 182 14.27 -3.26 26.24
N ASP A 183 14.62 -3.26 27.51
CA ASP A 183 15.44 -2.20 28.14
C ASP A 183 14.93 -0.77 27.89
N GLY A 184 13.60 -0.62 27.73
CA GLY A 184 12.95 0.67 27.48
C GLY A 184 12.89 1.10 26.01
N GLU A 185 13.42 0.31 25.08
CA GLU A 185 13.37 0.54 23.66
C GLU A 185 12.40 -0.41 22.96
N VAL A 186 11.87 -0.02 21.80
CA VAL A 186 11.00 -0.89 21.00
C VAL A 186 11.83 -1.99 20.35
N ALA A 187 11.58 -3.24 20.72
CA ALA A 187 12.21 -4.42 20.14
C ALA A 187 11.44 -4.99 18.94
N GLY A 188 10.12 -4.79 18.93
CA GLY A 188 9.27 -5.22 17.84
C GLY A 188 7.84 -4.73 18.00
N PHE A 189 7.09 -4.71 16.91
CA PHE A 189 5.73 -4.19 16.92
C PHE A 189 4.86 -4.83 15.84
N ALA A 190 3.56 -4.90 16.11
CA ALA A 190 2.51 -5.23 15.16
C ALA A 190 1.39 -4.18 15.25
N LEU A 191 1.12 -3.51 14.14
CA LEU A 191 0.03 -2.53 14.03
C LEU A 191 -1.16 -3.19 13.35
N ASN A 192 -2.23 -3.36 14.12
CA ASN A 192 -3.38 -4.15 13.76
C ASN A 192 -4.63 -3.29 13.65
N TYR A 193 -5.49 -3.64 12.72
CA TYR A 193 -6.77 -2.96 12.51
C TYR A 193 -7.90 -3.98 12.49
N PRO A 194 -9.04 -3.69 13.15
CA PRO A 194 -10.22 -4.54 13.05
C PRO A 194 -10.93 -4.30 11.72
N LYS A 195 -11.58 -5.31 11.19
CA LYS A 195 -12.59 -5.21 10.12
C LYS A 195 -12.20 -4.34 8.90
N ARG A 196 -10.94 -4.37 8.49
CA ARG A 196 -10.47 -3.54 7.36
C ARG A 196 -11.02 -4.00 6.01
N MET A 197 -11.37 -5.28 5.89
CA MET A 197 -11.95 -5.89 4.69
C MET A 197 -13.12 -6.80 5.10
N GLY A 198 -14.27 -6.22 5.40
CA GLY A 198 -15.39 -6.96 5.97
C GLY A 198 -15.07 -7.37 7.41
N ASP A 199 -15.22 -8.65 7.75
CA ASP A 199 -14.99 -9.18 9.11
C ASP A 199 -13.53 -9.61 9.38
N TRP A 200 -12.62 -9.27 8.49
CA TRP A 200 -11.21 -9.66 8.60
C TRP A 200 -10.42 -8.68 9.45
N GLY A 201 -9.71 -9.19 10.47
CA GLY A 201 -8.63 -8.44 11.12
C GLY A 201 -7.44 -8.29 10.17
N TRP A 202 -6.70 -7.20 10.30
CA TRP A 202 -5.59 -6.89 9.42
C TRP A 202 -4.34 -6.53 10.22
N ILE A 203 -3.25 -7.28 10.00
CA ILE A 203 -1.92 -6.88 10.44
C ILE A 203 -1.35 -5.98 9.33
N SER A 204 -1.31 -4.68 9.58
CA SER A 204 -0.88 -3.70 8.59
C SER A 204 0.62 -3.54 8.53
N VAL A 205 1.26 -3.57 9.69
CA VAL A 205 2.70 -3.42 9.84
C VAL A 205 3.18 -4.44 10.87
N LEU A 206 4.24 -5.15 10.55
CA LEU A 206 4.93 -6.04 11.48
C LEU A 206 6.42 -5.79 11.32
N GLY A 207 7.06 -5.31 12.38
CA GLY A 207 8.48 -5.00 12.40
C GLY A 207 9.18 -5.59 13.61
N VAL A 208 10.42 -6.01 13.42
CA VAL A 208 11.33 -6.44 14.47
C VAL A 208 12.65 -5.71 14.27
N ILE A 209 13.20 -5.20 15.35
CA ILE A 209 14.49 -4.50 15.31
C ILE A 209 15.60 -5.55 15.34
N PRO A 210 16.62 -5.41 14.54
CA PRO A 210 17.76 -6.34 14.48
C PRO A 210 18.52 -6.45 15.80
#